data_3ccfd1d610ae866b0b956aeca9beb2c5
#
_entry.id   3ccfd1d610ae866b0b956aeca9beb2c5
#
_cell.length_a   1.000
_cell.length_b   1.000
_cell.length_c   1.000
_cell.angle_alpha   90.00
_cell.angle_beta   90.00
_cell.angle_gamma   90.00
#
_symmetry.space_group_name_H-M   'P 1'
#
loop_
_entity.id
_entity.type
_entity.pdbx_description
1 polymer ?
#
loop_
_entity_poly.entity_id
_entity_poly.type
_entity_poly.pdbx_seq_one_letter_code
_entity_poly.pdbx_strand_id
1 'polypeptide(L)' 'MNEETEKRLEEIEALMASPTFWADKDHAQAIVREYQSLKEGDVVGADVHD' A
#
# COMPACT_ATOMS: atom_id res chain seq x y z
N MET A 1 -4.60 -6.74 11.84
CA MET A 1 -4.37 -6.83 10.39
C MET A 1 -4.94 -8.13 9.88
N ASN A 2 -5.71 -8.10 8.83
CA ASN A 2 -6.28 -9.34 8.34
C ASN A 2 -5.49 -9.86 7.15
N GLU A 3 -5.80 -11.09 6.77
CA GLU A 3 -5.04 -11.74 5.72
C GLU A 3 -5.15 -11.03 4.39
N GLU A 4 -6.32 -10.55 4.09
CA GLU A 4 -6.51 -9.88 2.80
C GLU A 4 -5.66 -8.64 2.69
N THR A 5 -5.60 -7.87 3.75
CA THR A 5 -4.78 -6.68 3.75
C THR A 5 -3.32 -7.04 3.60
N GLU A 6 -2.88 -8.06 4.31
CA GLU A 6 -1.50 -8.48 4.21
C GLU A 6 -1.15 -8.94 2.81
N LYS A 7 -2.04 -9.73 2.21
CA LYS A 7 -1.79 -10.20 0.86
C LYS A 7 -1.71 -9.04 -0.13
N ARG A 8 -2.60 -8.09 0.03
CA ARG A 8 -2.58 -6.94 -0.86
C ARG A 8 -1.30 -6.15 -0.70
N LEU A 9 -0.86 -5.97 0.54
CA LEU A 9 0.38 -5.25 0.79
C LEU A 9 1.55 -5.96 0.15
N GLU A 10 1.58 -7.28 0.23
CA GLU A 10 2.65 -8.04 -0.40
C GLU A 10 2.64 -7.87 -1.91
N GLU A 11 1.45 -7.90 -2.49
CA GLU A 11 1.35 -7.70 -3.93
C GLU A 11 1.90 -6.34 -4.33
N ILE A 12 1.52 -5.33 -3.58
CA ILE A 12 1.97 -3.98 -3.90
C ILE A 12 3.48 -3.88 -3.73
N GLU A 13 4.00 -4.48 -2.68
CA GLU A 13 5.44 -4.46 -2.48
C GLU A 13 6.18 -5.12 -3.64
N ALA A 14 5.62 -6.21 -4.15
CA ALA A 14 6.22 -6.87 -5.30
C ALA A 14 6.17 -5.96 -6.52
N LEU A 15 5.08 -5.25 -6.69
CA LEU A 15 4.98 -4.31 -7.80
C LEU A 15 6.02 -3.20 -7.66
N MET A 16 6.18 -2.69 -6.45
CA MET A 16 7.14 -1.62 -6.23
C MET A 16 8.57 -2.06 -6.48
N ALA A 17 8.84 -3.35 -6.36
CA ALA A 17 10.16 -3.86 -6.63
C ALA A 17 10.45 -3.95 -8.12
N SER A 18 9.43 -3.83 -8.95
CA SER A 18 9.62 -3.95 -10.38
C SER A 18 9.90 -2.57 -10.99
N PRO A 19 10.93 -2.45 -11.81
CA PRO A 19 11.21 -1.16 -12.42
C PRO A 19 10.12 -0.69 -13.38
N THR A 20 9.42 -1.62 -13.99
CA THR A 20 8.35 -1.22 -14.91
C THR A 20 7.17 -0.60 -14.18
N PHE A 21 7.01 -0.95 -12.91
CA PHE A 21 5.94 -0.34 -12.12
C PHE A 21 6.09 1.18 -12.10
N TRP A 22 7.30 1.65 -11.92
CA TRP A 22 7.55 3.08 -11.78
C TRP A 22 7.54 3.81 -13.11
N ALA A 23 7.56 3.08 -14.21
CA ALA A 23 7.51 3.70 -15.52
C ALA A 23 6.15 4.36 -15.76
N ASP A 24 5.11 3.84 -15.14
CA ASP A 24 3.77 4.40 -15.26
C ASP A 24 3.47 5.19 -14.00
N LYS A 25 3.73 6.48 -14.04
CA LYS A 25 3.62 7.29 -12.84
C LYS A 25 2.21 7.35 -12.29
N ASP A 26 1.24 7.49 -13.17
CA ASP A 26 -0.14 7.59 -12.71
C ASP A 26 -0.55 6.34 -11.98
N HIS A 27 -0.24 5.19 -12.56
CA HIS A 27 -0.58 3.93 -11.94
C HIS A 27 0.19 3.74 -10.65
N ALA A 28 1.47 4.09 -10.68
CA ALA A 28 2.30 3.94 -9.50
C ALA A 28 1.77 4.78 -8.35
N GLN A 29 1.38 6.00 -8.63
CA GLN A 29 0.87 6.86 -7.58
C GLN A 29 -0.39 6.28 -6.95
N ALA A 30 -1.28 5.78 -7.79
CA ALA A 30 -2.51 5.19 -7.27
C ALA A 30 -2.21 4.01 -6.37
N ILE A 31 -1.28 3.19 -6.78
CA ILE A 31 -0.95 2.00 -6.01
C ILE A 31 -0.24 2.38 -4.70
N VAL A 32 0.64 3.35 -4.76
CA VAL A 32 1.33 3.79 -3.54
C VAL A 32 0.34 4.37 -2.55
N ARG A 33 -0.64 5.09 -3.04
CA ARG A 33 -1.67 5.62 -2.16
C ARG A 33 -2.45 4.50 -1.50
N GLU A 34 -2.78 3.50 -2.27
CA GLU A 34 -3.49 2.36 -1.73
C GLU A 34 -2.65 1.68 -0.65
N TYR A 35 -1.37 1.53 -0.92
CA TYR A 35 -0.46 0.91 0.03
C TYR A 35 -0.47 1.67 1.35
N GLN A 36 -0.32 2.97 1.28
CA GLN A 36 -0.30 3.79 2.48
C GLN A 36 -1.62 3.72 3.22
N SER A 37 -2.70 3.75 2.48
CA SER A 37 -4.02 3.69 3.09
C SER A 37 -4.23 2.37 3.81
N LEU A 38 -3.78 1.28 3.22
CA LEU A 38 -3.92 -0.02 3.84
C LEU A 38 -3.10 -0.08 5.13
N LYS A 39 -1.91 0.45 5.09
CA LYS A 39 -1.08 0.43 6.27
C LYS A 39 -1.66 1.30 7.38
N GLU A 40 -2.18 2.43 7.02
CA GLU A 40 -2.79 3.30 8.02
C GLU A 40 -4.03 2.68 8.60
N GLY A 41 -4.78 2.01 7.77
CA GLY A 41 -5.97 1.35 8.24
C GLY A 41 -5.68 0.28 9.25
N ASP A 42 -4.51 -0.33 9.14
CA ASP A 42 -4.12 -1.34 10.08
C ASP A 42 -3.69 -0.77 11.41
N VAL A 43 -3.23 0.44 11.39
CA VAL A 43 -2.76 1.07 12.61
C VAL A 43 -3.91 1.75 13.28
N VAL A 44 -4.87 0.97 13.58
CA VAL A 44 -6.07 1.49 14.11
C VAL A 44 -5.88 2.25 15.36
N GLY A 45 -5.10 1.72 16.20
CA GLY A 45 -4.93 2.34 17.48
C GLY A 45 -4.38 3.72 17.41
N ALA A 46 -3.63 3.90 16.41
CA ALA A 46 -3.00 5.20 16.31
C ALA A 46 -3.94 6.28 16.04
N ASP A 47 -4.96 5.97 15.79
CA ASP A 47 -5.79 6.92 15.47
C ASP A 47 -5.79 8.00 16.28
N VAL A 48 -5.33 8.16 16.78
CA VAL A 48 -5.26 9.11 17.33
C VAL A 48 -4.86 10.13 16.95
N HIS A 49 -4.81 10.45 16.56
CA HIS A 49 -4.52 11.28 15.99
C HIS A 49 -4.83 12.27 16.35
N ASP A 50 -4.83 12.70 16.65
CA ASP A 50 -5.15 13.55 16.99
C ASP A 50 -5.32 13.97 17.16
#